data_f12b37e09832a8c04514e62e94379e75
#
_entry.id   f12b37e09832a8c04514e62e94379e75
#
_cell.length_a   1.000
_cell.length_b   1.000
_cell.length_c   1.000
_cell.angle_alpha   90.00
_cell.angle_beta   90.00
_cell.angle_gamma   90.00
#
_symmetry.space_group_name_H-M   'P 1'
#
loop_
_entity.id
_entity.type
_entity.pdbx_description
1 polymer ?
#
loop_
_entity_poly.entity_id
_entity_poly.type
_entity_poly.pdbx_seq_one_letter_code
_entity_poly.pdbx_strand_id
1 'polypeptide(L)'
;MDNNDYNSYTYSDEEEEIRIGSLIKKMMSHTKLMVIAVVISVILSFVYAYVLYEPAYDASASFVYEVRENSTFTNLYGVKYKKTSQVVQMMKHNDTIQGFIEEKGLDPKKYVVDKFLENTSISNNDYTINVYLSKMVEEDIQLQKEYIDYAINLINSSFKSDLLTELNNAKATISNEIDDLNNLSFASEDTSNTNYQKILALKDNIKTIDIQIGQIQDDAIKISSEYMQTKVTTRGKTMVIIVLIGIVLGAAIDFFMSFFDNHIYFSTDISDIPYLDDHLLSCIPLYKGNNVSGKEFEYIINKLLGKNRVLVSSISAGDNASFADKLNEAAKKNNISLVASPLPSLEEDPSVLSSLENTDAALIVLKPGKNTIEEAKNFARDCALINAENYYFVINGINVTDPMVTKFESDSKYVHFNIFKFMTYREYYKKYLG
;
A
#
# COMPACT_ATOMS: atom_id res chain seq x y z
N MET A 1 -20.03 69.44 -15.72
CA MET A 1 -20.64 68.27 -15.02
C MET A 1 -20.13 67.06 -15.76
N ASP A 2 -18.91 66.65 -15.38
CA ASP A 2 -18.21 65.58 -16.02
C ASP A 2 -18.33 64.33 -15.14
N ASN A 3 -19.03 63.33 -15.65
CA ASN A 3 -19.16 62.02 -15.06
C ASN A 3 -17.83 61.30 -15.32
N ASN A 4 -16.98 61.26 -14.32
CA ASN A 4 -15.89 60.32 -14.27
C ASN A 4 -16.48 58.94 -13.91
N ASP A 5 -16.75 58.14 -14.95
CA ASP A 5 -16.94 56.71 -14.80
C ASP A 5 -15.59 56.10 -14.48
N TYR A 6 -15.27 56.02 -13.19
CA TYR A 6 -14.28 55.06 -12.70
C TYR A 6 -14.85 53.69 -12.90
N ASN A 7 -14.43 53.05 -13.98
CA ASN A 7 -14.56 51.60 -14.15
C ASN A 7 -13.82 50.94 -12.96
N SER A 8 -14.55 50.76 -11.88
CA SER A 8 -14.15 49.83 -10.85
C SER A 8 -14.12 48.47 -11.48
N TYR A 9 -12.94 48.00 -11.87
CA TYR A 9 -12.72 46.57 -12.09
C TYR A 9 -13.01 45.88 -10.76
N THR A 10 -14.24 45.53 -10.56
CA THR A 10 -14.65 44.55 -9.56
C THR A 10 -13.95 43.27 -9.98
N TYR A 11 -12.85 42.96 -9.28
CA TYR A 11 -12.33 41.61 -9.26
C TYR A 11 -13.46 40.72 -8.79
N SER A 12 -14.20 40.11 -9.71
CA SER A 12 -14.99 38.96 -9.37
C SER A 12 -13.97 37.92 -8.93
N ASP A 13 -14.08 37.46 -7.71
CA ASP A 13 -13.52 36.18 -7.26
C ASP A 13 -14.19 35.10 -8.14
N GLU A 14 -13.81 35.01 -9.41
CA GLU A 14 -14.12 33.89 -10.26
C GLU A 14 -13.41 32.70 -9.60
N GLU A 15 -14.21 31.77 -9.12
CA GLU A 15 -13.75 30.50 -8.58
C GLU A 15 -12.65 29.99 -9.52
N GLU A 16 -11.42 29.88 -9.00
CA GLU A 16 -10.30 29.37 -9.79
C GLU A 16 -10.64 27.93 -10.19
N GLU A 17 -11.18 27.77 -11.41
CA GLU A 17 -11.41 26.44 -11.96
C GLU A 17 -10.09 25.69 -11.99
N ILE A 18 -9.99 24.63 -11.20
CA ILE A 18 -8.82 23.76 -11.16
C ILE A 18 -8.68 23.11 -12.54
N ARG A 19 -7.77 23.65 -13.35
CA ARG A 19 -7.53 23.13 -14.71
C ARG A 19 -6.66 21.89 -14.63
N ILE A 20 -7.30 20.74 -14.73
CA ILE A 20 -6.67 19.41 -14.66
C ILE A 20 -5.45 19.30 -15.60
N GLY A 21 -5.53 19.94 -16.78
CA GLY A 21 -4.41 19.97 -17.73
C GLY A 21 -3.15 20.67 -17.22
N SER A 22 -3.29 21.81 -16.54
CA SER A 22 -2.17 22.52 -15.91
C SER A 22 -1.59 21.73 -14.74
N LEU A 23 -2.46 21.15 -13.92
CA LEU A 23 -2.05 20.31 -12.80
C LEU A 23 -1.23 19.09 -13.23
N ILE A 24 -1.69 18.37 -14.26
CA ILE A 24 -0.95 17.21 -14.81
C ILE A 24 0.43 17.67 -15.33
N LYS A 25 0.54 18.83 -15.95
CA LYS A 25 1.83 19.37 -16.40
C LYS A 25 2.78 19.68 -15.25
N LYS A 26 2.26 20.29 -14.18
CA LYS A 26 3.05 20.58 -12.96
C LYS A 26 3.51 19.29 -12.31
N MET A 27 2.66 18.27 -12.22
CA MET A 27 3.03 16.92 -11.78
C MET A 27 4.19 16.35 -12.61
N MET A 28 4.12 16.49 -13.92
CA MET A 28 5.22 16.02 -14.79
C MET A 28 6.54 16.79 -14.58
N SER A 29 6.51 18.03 -14.11
CA SER A 29 7.71 18.79 -13.75
C SER A 29 8.35 18.32 -12.43
N HIS A 30 7.53 17.78 -11.53
CA HIS A 30 7.95 17.29 -10.21
C HIS A 30 8.18 15.76 -10.15
N THR A 31 8.13 15.05 -11.28
CA THR A 31 8.30 13.57 -11.35
C THR A 31 9.55 13.04 -10.61
N LYS A 32 10.57 13.87 -10.38
CA LYS A 32 11.74 13.49 -9.60
C LYS A 32 11.37 13.07 -8.18
N LEU A 33 10.38 13.72 -7.54
CA LEU A 33 9.92 13.37 -6.20
C LEU A 33 9.22 12.00 -6.19
N MET A 34 8.40 11.75 -7.19
CA MET A 34 7.76 10.43 -7.36
C MET A 34 8.80 9.32 -7.52
N VAL A 35 9.83 9.54 -8.35
CA VAL A 35 10.92 8.56 -8.53
C VAL A 35 11.67 8.32 -7.22
N ILE A 36 11.98 9.37 -6.45
CA ILE A 36 12.63 9.24 -5.14
C ILE A 36 11.75 8.41 -4.19
N ALA A 37 10.45 8.67 -4.12
CA ALA A 37 9.53 7.92 -3.27
C ALA A 37 9.48 6.42 -3.64
N VAL A 38 9.47 6.12 -4.94
CA VAL A 38 9.54 4.72 -5.43
C VAL A 38 10.86 4.06 -5.05
N VAL A 39 12.00 4.75 -5.22
CA VAL A 39 13.31 4.21 -4.83
C VAL A 39 13.37 3.92 -3.32
N ILE A 40 12.88 4.85 -2.50
CA ILE A 40 12.80 4.66 -1.05
C ILE A 40 11.92 3.45 -0.71
N SER A 41 10.76 3.31 -1.34
CA SER A 41 9.86 2.18 -1.07
C SER A 41 10.45 0.83 -1.49
N VAL A 42 11.22 0.80 -2.57
CA VAL A 42 11.99 -0.40 -2.97
C VAL A 42 13.05 -0.74 -1.91
N ILE A 43 13.81 0.24 -1.43
CA ILE A 43 14.80 0.03 -0.37
C ILE A 43 14.11 -0.49 0.91
N LEU A 44 13.01 0.14 1.34
CA LEU A 44 12.24 -0.30 2.50
C LEU A 44 11.69 -1.73 2.33
N SER A 45 11.24 -2.07 1.12
CA SER A 45 10.79 -3.42 0.77
C SER A 45 11.93 -4.46 0.93
N PHE A 46 13.17 -4.10 0.53
CA PHE A 46 14.34 -4.96 0.75
C PHE A 46 14.71 -5.05 2.23
N VAL A 47 14.71 -3.95 2.97
CA VAL A 47 14.97 -3.95 4.43
C VAL A 47 13.94 -4.84 5.13
N TYR A 48 12.66 -4.68 4.82
CA TYR A 48 11.62 -5.58 5.34
C TYR A 48 11.94 -7.05 5.03
N ALA A 49 12.24 -7.35 3.77
CA ALA A 49 12.41 -8.73 3.32
C ALA A 49 13.65 -9.44 3.90
N TYR A 50 14.73 -8.71 4.17
CA TYR A 50 16.00 -9.32 4.57
C TYR A 50 16.35 -9.10 6.04
N VAL A 51 15.76 -8.08 6.69
CA VAL A 51 16.07 -7.72 8.07
C VAL A 51 14.90 -7.99 9.03
N LEU A 52 13.67 -7.63 8.61
CA LEU A 52 12.50 -7.67 9.50
C LEU A 52 11.59 -8.88 9.28
N TYR A 53 11.72 -9.55 8.12
CA TYR A 53 10.85 -10.66 7.81
C TYR A 53 11.22 -11.93 8.57
N GLU A 54 10.36 -12.34 9.47
CA GLU A 54 10.41 -13.65 10.11
C GLU A 54 9.55 -14.64 9.31
N PRO A 55 10.13 -15.79 8.89
CA PRO A 55 9.38 -16.79 8.15
C PRO A 55 8.30 -17.42 9.04
N ALA A 56 7.06 -17.42 8.53
CA ALA A 56 5.99 -18.18 9.16
C ALA A 56 5.88 -19.58 8.56
N TYR A 57 5.43 -20.52 9.36
CA TYR A 57 5.26 -21.92 9.00
C TYR A 57 3.86 -22.39 9.38
N ASP A 58 3.34 -23.32 8.58
CA ASP A 58 2.22 -24.17 8.95
C ASP A 58 2.75 -25.55 9.31
N ALA A 59 2.15 -26.20 10.32
CA ALA A 59 2.51 -27.57 10.66
C ALA A 59 1.24 -28.37 10.97
N SER A 60 1.22 -29.65 10.61
CA SER A 60 0.10 -30.54 10.90
C SER A 60 0.59 -31.90 11.35
N ALA A 61 -0.14 -32.49 12.28
CA ALA A 61 0.07 -33.85 12.72
C ALA A 61 -1.29 -34.53 12.97
N SER A 62 -1.29 -35.86 12.94
CA SER A 62 -2.46 -36.67 13.26
C SER A 62 -2.11 -37.75 14.28
N PHE A 63 -3.05 -37.95 15.19
CA PHE A 63 -2.95 -38.95 16.25
C PHE A 63 -4.17 -39.85 16.18
N VAL A 64 -3.99 -41.14 16.53
CA VAL A 64 -5.09 -42.10 16.60
C VAL A 64 -5.39 -42.37 18.06
N TYR A 65 -6.66 -42.26 18.41
CA TYR A 65 -7.20 -42.70 19.69
C TYR A 65 -7.71 -44.15 19.56
N GLU A 66 -6.94 -45.11 20.14
CA GLU A 66 -7.14 -46.53 19.91
C GLU A 66 -8.25 -47.13 20.80
N VAL A 67 -8.69 -46.43 21.84
CA VAL A 67 -9.70 -46.90 22.75
C VAL A 67 -11.09 -46.76 22.10
N ARG A 68 -11.72 -47.91 21.87
CA ARG A 68 -13.06 -47.96 21.27
C ARG A 68 -14.09 -48.30 22.33
N GLU A 69 -15.21 -47.60 22.31
CA GLU A 69 -16.34 -47.91 23.18
C GLU A 69 -16.90 -49.33 22.88
N ASN A 70 -17.07 -50.12 23.93
CA ASN A 70 -17.76 -51.35 23.85
C ASN A 70 -19.10 -51.23 24.57
N SER A 71 -20.19 -51.17 23.79
CA SER A 71 -21.55 -50.98 24.32
C SER A 71 -21.96 -52.09 25.28
N THR A 72 -21.47 -53.30 25.10
CA THR A 72 -21.75 -54.41 26.01
C THR A 72 -21.16 -54.16 27.39
N PHE A 73 -19.92 -53.71 27.44
CA PHE A 73 -19.25 -53.41 28.72
C PHE A 73 -19.80 -52.15 29.39
N THR A 74 -20.17 -51.13 28.58
CA THR A 74 -20.84 -49.94 29.10
C THR A 74 -22.18 -50.31 29.75
N ASN A 75 -23.01 -51.09 29.05
CA ASN A 75 -24.37 -51.37 29.48
C ASN A 75 -24.43 -52.43 30.62
N LEU A 76 -23.60 -53.47 30.59
CA LEU A 76 -23.65 -54.55 31.55
C LEU A 76 -22.74 -54.33 32.76
N TYR A 77 -21.59 -53.65 32.58
CA TYR A 77 -20.59 -53.55 33.62
C TYR A 77 -20.23 -52.09 33.98
N GLY A 78 -20.92 -51.09 33.34
CA GLY A 78 -20.77 -49.68 33.68
C GLY A 78 -19.44 -49.07 33.28
N VAL A 79 -18.66 -49.72 32.39
CA VAL A 79 -17.36 -49.22 31.94
C VAL A 79 -17.54 -47.91 31.19
N LYS A 80 -16.86 -46.85 31.62
CA LYS A 80 -16.93 -45.50 31.03
C LYS A 80 -15.81 -45.28 30.04
N TYR A 81 -16.17 -45.14 28.76
CA TYR A 81 -15.23 -44.79 27.68
C TYR A 81 -15.35 -43.29 27.39
N LYS A 82 -14.22 -42.62 27.25
CA LYS A 82 -14.21 -41.26 26.74
C LYS A 82 -14.24 -41.28 25.22
N LYS A 83 -15.04 -40.39 24.64
CA LYS A 83 -15.07 -40.19 23.17
C LYS A 83 -13.90 -39.34 22.74
N THR A 84 -13.47 -39.48 21.48
CA THR A 84 -12.36 -38.65 20.89
C THR A 84 -12.65 -37.16 21.03
N SER A 85 -13.93 -36.74 20.90
CA SER A 85 -14.33 -35.34 21.11
C SER A 85 -14.06 -34.84 22.54
N GLN A 86 -14.23 -35.68 23.54
CA GLN A 86 -13.96 -35.35 24.93
C GLN A 86 -12.43 -35.24 25.18
N VAL A 87 -11.65 -36.12 24.53
CA VAL A 87 -10.18 -36.04 24.55
C VAL A 87 -9.73 -34.71 23.96
N VAL A 88 -10.26 -34.31 22.82
CA VAL A 88 -9.94 -32.99 22.18
C VAL A 88 -10.35 -31.84 23.10
N GLN A 89 -11.50 -31.93 23.79
CA GLN A 89 -11.88 -30.88 24.76
C GLN A 89 -10.91 -30.81 25.94
N MET A 90 -10.41 -31.94 26.44
CA MET A 90 -9.39 -31.98 27.50
C MET A 90 -8.09 -31.32 27.03
N MET A 91 -7.66 -31.59 25.80
CA MET A 91 -6.47 -30.93 25.22
C MET A 91 -6.65 -29.40 25.06
N LYS A 92 -7.86 -28.90 25.00
CA LYS A 92 -8.18 -27.47 24.87
C LYS A 92 -8.53 -26.81 26.21
N HIS A 93 -8.58 -27.60 27.29
CA HIS A 93 -9.04 -27.09 28.58
C HIS A 93 -8.00 -26.12 29.17
N ASN A 94 -8.50 -25.03 29.77
CA ASN A 94 -7.65 -24.00 30.35
C ASN A 94 -6.69 -24.54 31.41
N ASP A 95 -7.13 -25.49 32.23
CA ASP A 95 -6.29 -26.12 33.28
C ASP A 95 -5.14 -26.90 32.66
N THR A 96 -5.34 -27.56 31.51
CA THR A 96 -4.27 -28.27 30.79
C THR A 96 -3.24 -27.29 30.25
N ILE A 97 -3.69 -26.16 29.67
CA ILE A 97 -2.82 -25.11 29.16
C ILE A 97 -2.05 -24.44 30.29
N GLN A 98 -2.74 -24.10 31.37
CA GLN A 98 -2.13 -23.48 32.53
C GLN A 98 -1.08 -24.41 33.18
N GLY A 99 -1.40 -25.68 33.33
CA GLY A 99 -0.46 -26.67 33.83
C GLY A 99 0.84 -26.77 33.01
N PHE A 100 0.71 -26.70 31.67
CA PHE A 100 1.86 -26.65 30.78
C PHE A 100 2.68 -25.38 30.96
N ILE A 101 2.03 -24.21 31.01
CA ILE A 101 2.68 -22.91 31.21
C ILE A 101 3.46 -22.89 32.51
N GLU A 102 2.89 -23.44 33.60
CA GLU A 102 3.52 -23.52 34.91
C GLU A 102 4.68 -24.52 34.90
N GLU A 103 4.52 -25.73 34.33
CA GLU A 103 5.57 -26.76 34.26
C GLU A 103 6.77 -26.28 33.45
N LYS A 104 6.55 -25.56 32.36
CA LYS A 104 7.62 -25.00 31.54
C LYS A 104 8.19 -23.70 32.08
N GLY A 105 7.61 -23.10 33.11
CA GLY A 105 8.05 -21.82 33.67
C GLY A 105 7.92 -20.66 32.71
N LEU A 106 6.90 -20.71 31.84
CA LEU A 106 6.67 -19.66 30.84
C LEU A 106 6.09 -18.40 31.49
N ASP A 107 6.44 -17.22 30.98
CA ASP A 107 5.92 -15.94 31.47
C ASP A 107 4.40 -15.84 31.21
N PRO A 108 3.52 -15.80 32.24
CA PRO A 108 2.08 -15.75 32.09
C PRO A 108 1.59 -14.41 31.48
N LYS A 109 2.42 -13.37 31.43
CA LYS A 109 2.10 -12.12 30.73
C LYS A 109 2.25 -12.24 29.23
N LYS A 110 3.21 -13.08 28.78
CA LYS A 110 3.44 -13.35 27.35
C LYS A 110 2.52 -14.46 26.85
N TYR A 111 2.33 -15.50 27.64
CA TYR A 111 1.53 -16.69 27.26
C TYR A 111 0.23 -16.73 28.06
N VAL A 112 -0.76 -15.97 27.55
CA VAL A 112 -2.10 -15.92 28.17
C VAL A 112 -2.88 -17.16 27.76
N VAL A 113 -3.47 -17.86 28.73
CA VAL A 113 -4.22 -19.13 28.53
C VAL A 113 -5.25 -19.02 27.40
N ASP A 114 -6.08 -17.97 27.40
CA ASP A 114 -7.15 -17.79 26.40
C ASP A 114 -6.64 -17.58 24.97
N LYS A 115 -5.37 -17.19 24.81
CA LYS A 115 -4.75 -16.93 23.51
C LYS A 115 -3.72 -17.99 23.11
N PHE A 116 -3.41 -18.91 24.02
CA PHE A 116 -2.34 -19.87 23.80
C PHE A 116 -2.55 -20.75 22.57
N LEU A 117 -3.81 -21.08 22.26
CA LEU A 117 -4.20 -21.88 21.10
C LEU A 117 -4.77 -21.02 19.93
N GLU A 118 -4.53 -19.71 19.89
CA GLU A 118 -5.13 -18.81 18.88
C GLU A 118 -4.82 -19.27 17.43
N ASN A 119 -3.59 -19.74 17.19
CA ASN A 119 -3.14 -20.25 15.91
C ASN A 119 -3.05 -21.78 15.84
N THR A 120 -3.65 -22.48 16.81
CA THR A 120 -3.66 -23.92 16.91
C THR A 120 -5.07 -24.45 16.80
N SER A 121 -5.33 -25.28 15.81
CA SER A 121 -6.58 -25.98 15.65
C SER A 121 -6.41 -27.45 16.01
N ILE A 122 -7.12 -27.90 17.03
CA ILE A 122 -7.21 -29.32 17.39
C ILE A 122 -8.63 -29.78 17.10
N SER A 123 -8.77 -30.77 16.25
CA SER A 123 -10.06 -31.30 15.82
C SER A 123 -10.06 -32.83 15.84
N ASN A 124 -11.22 -33.44 15.76
CA ASN A 124 -11.29 -34.88 15.64
C ASN A 124 -12.20 -35.30 14.47
N ASN A 125 -11.88 -36.44 13.89
CA ASN A 125 -12.70 -37.17 12.96
C ASN A 125 -12.68 -38.62 13.39
N ASP A 126 -13.84 -39.16 13.80
CA ASP A 126 -14.00 -40.50 14.39
C ASP A 126 -12.95 -40.74 15.51
N TYR A 127 -11.98 -41.59 15.24
CA TYR A 127 -10.90 -41.95 16.17
C TYR A 127 -9.60 -41.18 15.94
N THR A 128 -9.60 -40.23 15.01
CA THR A 128 -8.40 -39.47 14.68
C THR A 128 -8.47 -38.07 15.29
N ILE A 129 -7.38 -37.62 15.90
CA ILE A 129 -7.18 -36.26 16.40
C ILE A 129 -6.23 -35.57 15.43
N ASN A 130 -6.68 -34.49 14.82
CA ASN A 130 -5.91 -33.70 13.90
C ASN A 130 -5.48 -32.39 14.56
N VAL A 131 -4.19 -32.08 14.51
CA VAL A 131 -3.59 -30.84 14.99
C VAL A 131 -3.09 -30.06 13.80
N TYR A 132 -3.47 -28.80 13.71
CA TYR A 132 -3.02 -27.87 12.68
C TYR A 132 -2.53 -26.58 13.34
N LEU A 133 -1.27 -26.21 13.09
CA LEU A 133 -0.60 -25.00 13.53
C LEU A 133 -0.47 -24.07 12.34
N SER A 134 -0.96 -22.84 12.44
CA SER A 134 -1.05 -21.93 11.31
C SER A 134 -0.26 -20.66 11.51
N LYS A 135 0.60 -20.33 10.53
CA LYS A 135 1.32 -19.05 10.43
C LYS A 135 2.13 -18.68 11.68
N MET A 136 2.78 -19.64 12.29
CA MET A 136 3.61 -19.45 13.47
C MET A 136 5.09 -19.32 13.10
N VAL A 137 5.87 -18.63 13.92
CA VAL A 137 7.32 -18.69 13.86
C VAL A 137 7.81 -20.04 14.36
N GLU A 138 9.02 -20.44 14.01
CA GLU A 138 9.53 -21.79 14.30
C GLU A 138 9.57 -22.11 15.80
N GLU A 139 9.94 -21.13 16.63
CA GLU A 139 9.94 -21.26 18.10
C GLU A 139 8.55 -21.55 18.66
N ASP A 140 7.52 -20.84 18.18
CA ASP A 140 6.14 -21.05 18.63
C ASP A 140 5.60 -22.40 18.17
N ILE A 141 5.97 -22.86 16.97
CA ILE A 141 5.62 -24.22 16.51
C ILE A 141 6.22 -25.26 17.43
N GLN A 142 7.49 -25.11 17.80
CA GLN A 142 8.14 -26.04 18.70
C GLN A 142 7.46 -26.06 20.09
N LEU A 143 7.14 -24.89 20.61
CA LEU A 143 6.39 -24.76 21.87
C LEU A 143 5.00 -25.42 21.80
N GLN A 144 4.28 -25.24 20.70
CA GLN A 144 2.98 -25.88 20.52
C GLN A 144 3.08 -27.39 20.35
N LYS A 145 4.12 -27.90 19.70
CA LYS A 145 4.39 -29.36 19.65
C LYS A 145 4.60 -29.92 21.06
N GLU A 146 5.45 -29.26 21.84
CA GLU A 146 5.68 -29.66 23.23
C GLU A 146 4.42 -29.61 24.08
N TYR A 147 3.55 -28.62 23.85
CA TYR A 147 2.25 -28.58 24.51
C TYR A 147 1.35 -29.76 24.10
N ILE A 148 1.27 -30.09 22.82
CA ILE A 148 0.46 -31.23 22.35
C ILE A 148 0.97 -32.54 22.96
N ASP A 149 2.28 -32.74 22.99
CA ASP A 149 2.89 -33.92 23.61
C ASP A 149 2.60 -33.96 25.11
N TYR A 150 2.72 -32.84 25.83
CA TYR A 150 2.34 -32.72 27.23
C TYR A 150 0.87 -33.10 27.45
N ALA A 151 -0.06 -32.53 26.66
CA ALA A 151 -1.48 -32.79 26.78
C ALA A 151 -1.81 -34.27 26.51
N ILE A 152 -1.17 -34.88 25.51
CA ILE A 152 -1.31 -36.32 25.21
C ILE A 152 -0.82 -37.17 26.37
N ASN A 153 0.36 -36.88 26.93
CA ASN A 153 0.93 -37.61 28.05
C ASN A 153 0.08 -37.48 29.32
N LEU A 154 -0.43 -36.28 29.60
CA LEU A 154 -1.35 -36.03 30.72
C LEU A 154 -2.62 -36.85 30.57
N ILE A 155 -3.24 -36.86 29.38
CA ILE A 155 -4.44 -37.61 29.09
C ILE A 155 -4.15 -39.11 29.15
N ASN A 156 -3.09 -39.59 28.53
CA ASN A 156 -2.71 -40.99 28.59
C ASN A 156 -2.52 -41.48 30.02
N SER A 157 -1.85 -40.71 30.87
CA SER A 157 -1.57 -41.10 32.26
C SER A 157 -2.87 -41.15 33.13
N SER A 158 -3.68 -40.09 33.06
CA SER A 158 -4.92 -40.01 33.87
C SER A 158 -6.02 -40.99 33.38
N PHE A 159 -6.15 -41.09 32.08
CA PHE A 159 -7.19 -41.89 31.45
C PHE A 159 -6.89 -43.39 31.48
N LYS A 160 -5.62 -43.73 31.32
CA LYS A 160 -5.11 -45.11 31.42
C LYS A 160 -5.46 -45.75 32.77
N SER A 161 -5.14 -45.02 33.85
CA SER A 161 -5.40 -45.52 35.21
C SER A 161 -6.90 -45.82 35.46
N ASP A 162 -7.77 -44.84 35.10
CA ASP A 162 -9.21 -44.94 35.32
C ASP A 162 -9.83 -46.08 34.52
N LEU A 163 -9.56 -46.15 33.22
CA LEU A 163 -10.14 -47.13 32.32
C LEU A 163 -9.61 -48.55 32.63
N LEU A 164 -8.33 -48.70 32.91
CA LEU A 164 -7.75 -49.98 33.34
C LEU A 164 -8.39 -50.50 34.62
N THR A 165 -8.66 -49.61 35.59
CA THR A 165 -9.36 -49.98 36.83
C THR A 165 -10.76 -50.44 36.55
N GLU A 166 -11.55 -49.71 35.71
CA GLU A 166 -12.91 -50.10 35.36
C GLU A 166 -12.97 -51.44 34.59
N LEU A 167 -12.05 -51.64 33.63
CA LEU A 167 -11.99 -52.88 32.84
C LEU A 167 -11.58 -54.10 33.73
N ASN A 168 -10.64 -53.91 34.64
CA ASN A 168 -10.27 -54.99 35.59
C ASN A 168 -11.43 -55.30 36.55
N ASN A 169 -12.16 -54.29 37.01
CA ASN A 169 -13.35 -54.51 37.82
C ASN A 169 -14.44 -55.29 37.06
N ALA A 170 -14.67 -54.91 35.81
CA ALA A 170 -15.60 -55.64 34.92
C ALA A 170 -15.16 -57.09 34.70
N LYS A 171 -13.85 -57.33 34.49
CA LYS A 171 -13.28 -58.66 34.36
C LYS A 171 -13.47 -59.50 35.61
N ALA A 172 -13.26 -58.91 36.79
CA ALA A 172 -13.48 -59.60 38.08
C ALA A 172 -14.93 -59.97 38.29
N THR A 173 -15.87 -59.03 37.92
CA THR A 173 -17.31 -59.28 38.00
C THR A 173 -17.73 -60.43 37.09
N ILE A 174 -17.23 -60.47 35.85
CA ILE A 174 -17.50 -61.55 34.89
C ILE A 174 -16.93 -62.86 35.40
N SER A 175 -15.72 -62.87 36.00
CA SER A 175 -15.14 -64.07 36.55
C SER A 175 -15.93 -64.64 37.72
N ASN A 176 -16.42 -63.79 38.61
CA ASN A 176 -17.32 -64.21 39.69
C ASN A 176 -18.63 -64.79 39.17
N GLU A 177 -19.24 -64.20 38.12
CA GLU A 177 -20.43 -64.71 37.48
C GLU A 177 -20.24 -66.11 36.85
N ILE A 178 -19.03 -66.32 36.25
CA ILE A 178 -18.65 -67.63 35.72
C ILE A 178 -18.53 -68.64 36.84
N ASP A 179 -17.91 -68.30 37.97
CA ASP A 179 -17.78 -69.19 39.11
C ASP A 179 -19.15 -69.53 39.74
N ASP A 180 -20.05 -68.60 39.88
CA ASP A 180 -21.35 -68.81 40.33
C ASP A 180 -22.18 -69.78 39.42
N LEU A 181 -22.05 -69.55 38.09
CA LEU A 181 -22.69 -70.48 37.11
C LEU A 181 -22.06 -71.85 37.09
N ASN A 182 -20.78 -71.99 37.34
CA ASN A 182 -20.08 -73.26 37.44
C ASN A 182 -20.56 -74.03 38.74
N ASN A 183 -20.78 -73.29 39.82
CA ASN A 183 -21.26 -73.88 41.09
C ASN A 183 -22.70 -74.31 41.02
N LEU A 184 -23.53 -73.61 40.19
CA LEU A 184 -24.95 -73.94 39.99
C LEU A 184 -25.17 -75.07 38.98
N SER A 185 -24.27 -75.27 38.02
CA SER A 185 -24.30 -76.30 37.02
C SER A 185 -23.46 -77.47 37.50
N PHE A 186 -24.07 -78.50 38.08
CA PHE A 186 -23.43 -79.80 38.23
C PHE A 186 -22.96 -80.21 36.81
N ALA A 187 -21.73 -79.98 36.55
CA ALA A 187 -20.90 -80.32 35.42
C ALA A 187 -21.51 -81.29 34.39
N SER A 188 -22.35 -80.84 33.52
CA SER A 188 -22.49 -81.50 32.23
C SER A 188 -21.95 -80.54 31.12
N GLU A 189 -20.93 -81.00 30.46
CA GLU A 189 -20.41 -80.34 29.24
C GLU A 189 -21.39 -80.48 28.07
N ASP A 190 -22.69 -80.62 28.36
CA ASP A 190 -23.70 -80.62 27.35
C ASP A 190 -23.82 -79.23 26.72
N THR A 191 -23.45 -79.16 25.49
CA THR A 191 -23.46 -77.94 24.70
C THR A 191 -24.84 -77.32 24.50
N SER A 192 -25.91 -78.05 24.82
CA SER A 192 -27.29 -77.59 24.84
C SER A 192 -27.68 -76.90 26.16
N ASN A 193 -26.85 -76.98 27.21
CA ASN A 193 -27.12 -76.35 28.49
C ASN A 193 -26.98 -74.82 28.38
N THR A 194 -28.03 -74.09 28.73
CA THR A 194 -28.12 -72.66 28.72
C THR A 194 -26.97 -71.98 29.53
N ASN A 195 -26.60 -72.60 30.68
CA ASN A 195 -25.56 -72.11 31.54
C ASN A 195 -24.16 -72.26 30.88
N TYR A 196 -23.94 -73.40 30.18
CA TYR A 196 -22.66 -73.59 29.42
C TYR A 196 -22.52 -72.56 28.32
N GLN A 197 -23.55 -72.27 27.53
CA GLN A 197 -23.55 -71.25 26.50
C GLN A 197 -23.31 -69.87 27.11
N LYS A 198 -23.86 -69.54 28.26
CA LYS A 198 -23.64 -68.28 28.97
C LYS A 198 -22.23 -68.19 29.46
N ILE A 199 -21.63 -69.25 29.97
CA ILE A 199 -20.18 -69.27 30.37
C ILE A 199 -19.28 -69.02 29.18
N LEU A 200 -19.55 -69.62 28.03
CA LEU A 200 -18.76 -69.36 26.81
C LEU A 200 -18.82 -67.88 26.41
N ALA A 201 -19.99 -67.27 26.40
CA ALA A 201 -20.16 -65.84 26.08
C ALA A 201 -19.41 -64.94 27.07
N LEU A 202 -19.47 -65.26 28.38
CA LEU A 202 -18.72 -64.52 29.40
C LEU A 202 -17.19 -64.66 29.25
N LYS A 203 -16.67 -65.88 28.89
CA LYS A 203 -15.27 -66.08 28.57
C LYS A 203 -14.82 -65.25 27.34
N ASP A 204 -15.67 -65.13 26.34
CA ASP A 204 -15.40 -64.26 25.16
C ASP A 204 -15.37 -62.79 25.57
N ASN A 205 -16.21 -62.35 26.48
CA ASN A 205 -16.15 -61.01 27.03
C ASN A 205 -14.82 -60.74 27.77
N ILE A 206 -14.35 -61.68 28.61
CA ILE A 206 -13.05 -61.59 29.27
C ILE A 206 -11.93 -61.45 28.24
N LYS A 207 -11.91 -62.25 27.18
CA LYS A 207 -10.92 -62.17 26.14
C LYS A 207 -10.94 -60.81 25.43
N THR A 208 -12.12 -60.25 25.20
CA THR A 208 -12.27 -58.92 24.60
C THR A 208 -11.76 -57.83 25.53
N ILE A 209 -12.01 -57.93 26.85
CA ILE A 209 -11.45 -57.02 27.86
C ILE A 209 -9.91 -57.11 27.86
N ASP A 210 -9.33 -58.29 27.80
CA ASP A 210 -7.88 -58.50 27.79
C ASP A 210 -7.22 -57.86 26.55
N ILE A 211 -7.88 -57.92 25.39
CA ILE A 211 -7.40 -57.23 24.19
C ILE A 211 -7.46 -55.71 24.39
N GLN A 212 -8.52 -55.16 24.96
CA GLN A 212 -8.62 -53.71 25.22
C GLN A 212 -7.59 -53.26 26.28
N ILE A 213 -7.37 -54.03 27.36
CA ILE A 213 -6.33 -53.76 28.35
C ILE A 213 -4.96 -53.73 27.68
N GLY A 214 -4.65 -54.67 26.78
CA GLY A 214 -3.41 -54.70 26.04
C GLY A 214 -3.19 -53.44 25.16
N GLN A 215 -4.24 -52.99 24.47
CA GLN A 215 -4.16 -51.76 23.68
C GLN A 215 -3.91 -50.50 24.53
N ILE A 216 -4.50 -50.43 25.73
CA ILE A 216 -4.33 -49.30 26.65
C ILE A 216 -2.92 -49.33 27.31
N GLN A 217 -2.34 -50.49 27.47
CA GLN A 217 -0.98 -50.63 28.07
C GLN A 217 0.10 -49.96 27.21
N ASP A 218 -0.08 -49.91 25.90
CA ASP A 218 0.88 -49.32 24.97
C ASP A 218 0.76 -47.81 24.74
N ASP A 219 -0.34 -47.16 25.07
CA ASP A 219 -0.76 -45.77 24.99
C ASP A 219 -2.08 -45.62 24.26
N ALA A 220 -3.06 -44.90 24.88
CA ALA A 220 -4.39 -44.71 24.33
C ALA A 220 -4.39 -43.77 23.08
N ILE A 221 -3.48 -42.86 23.05
CA ILE A 221 -3.29 -41.91 21.92
C ILE A 221 -1.92 -42.15 21.34
N LYS A 222 -1.85 -42.50 20.05
CA LYS A 222 -0.60 -42.75 19.34
C LYS A 222 -0.48 -41.82 18.16
N ILE A 223 0.76 -41.42 17.84
CA ILE A 223 1.04 -40.64 16.64
C ILE A 223 0.72 -41.49 15.39
N SER A 224 -0.05 -40.93 14.49
CA SER A 224 -0.39 -41.56 13.20
C SER A 224 0.40 -40.95 12.05
N SER A 225 0.61 -39.63 12.08
CA SER A 225 1.53 -38.97 11.18
C SER A 225 2.35 -37.96 11.95
N GLU A 226 3.67 -37.93 11.68
CA GLU A 226 4.57 -36.93 12.23
C GLU A 226 4.23 -35.54 11.76
N TYR A 227 4.73 -34.53 12.47
CA TYR A 227 4.51 -33.13 12.08
C TYR A 227 5.12 -32.83 10.72
N MET A 228 4.26 -32.58 9.73
CA MET A 228 4.66 -32.05 8.45
C MET A 228 4.65 -30.53 8.51
N GLN A 229 5.82 -29.92 8.34
CA GLN A 229 6.00 -28.47 8.42
C GLN A 229 6.20 -27.90 7.01
N THR A 230 5.42 -26.86 6.66
CA THR A 230 5.53 -26.16 5.39
C THR A 230 5.76 -24.68 5.63
N LYS A 231 6.70 -24.09 4.90
CA LYS A 231 6.99 -22.66 4.99
C LYS A 231 5.94 -21.84 4.26
N VAL A 232 5.33 -20.87 4.95
CA VAL A 232 4.37 -19.95 4.35
C VAL A 232 5.12 -18.78 3.73
N THR A 233 5.16 -18.72 2.40
CA THR A 233 5.87 -17.67 1.66
C THR A 233 4.96 -16.46 1.40
N THR A 234 4.81 -15.57 2.38
CA THR A 234 4.12 -14.28 2.18
C THR A 234 5.07 -13.14 1.83
N ARG A 235 6.40 -13.36 1.98
CA ARG A 235 7.46 -12.38 1.79
C ARG A 235 7.31 -11.56 0.50
N GLY A 236 7.14 -12.23 -0.64
CA GLY A 236 7.02 -11.57 -1.94
C GLY A 236 5.76 -10.71 -2.07
N LYS A 237 4.62 -11.16 -1.51
CA LYS A 237 3.37 -10.39 -1.53
C LYS A 237 3.51 -9.08 -0.75
N THR A 238 4.10 -9.14 0.44
CA THR A 238 4.30 -7.94 1.28
C THR A 238 5.29 -6.97 0.63
N MET A 239 6.37 -7.45 0.00
CA MET A 239 7.29 -6.61 -0.77
C MET A 239 6.56 -5.81 -1.85
N VAL A 240 5.71 -6.48 -2.65
CA VAL A 240 4.92 -5.82 -3.70
C VAL A 240 3.97 -4.77 -3.10
N ILE A 241 3.31 -5.08 -1.99
CA ILE A 241 2.40 -4.14 -1.31
C ILE A 241 3.17 -2.88 -0.84
N ILE A 242 4.35 -3.03 -0.24
CA ILE A 242 5.18 -1.88 0.20
C ILE A 242 5.53 -0.98 -0.98
N VAL A 243 5.93 -1.57 -2.11
CA VAL A 243 6.26 -0.80 -3.33
C VAL A 243 5.02 -0.09 -3.90
N LEU A 244 3.86 -0.77 -3.94
CA LEU A 244 2.60 -0.15 -4.39
C LEU A 244 2.19 1.02 -3.50
N ILE A 245 2.29 0.88 -2.18
CA ILE A 245 2.02 1.98 -1.24
C ILE A 245 2.98 3.14 -1.51
N GLY A 246 4.27 2.87 -1.77
CA GLY A 246 5.24 3.90 -2.11
C GLY A 246 4.91 4.65 -3.40
N ILE A 247 4.43 3.97 -4.42
CA ILE A 247 3.98 4.58 -5.68
C ILE A 247 2.77 5.51 -5.42
N VAL A 248 1.78 5.03 -4.66
CA VAL A 248 0.57 5.82 -4.34
C VAL A 248 0.93 7.05 -3.50
N LEU A 249 1.77 6.89 -2.48
CA LEU A 249 2.23 8.02 -1.66
C LEU A 249 3.08 9.00 -2.47
N GLY A 250 3.97 8.50 -3.34
CA GLY A 250 4.76 9.35 -4.24
C GLY A 250 3.88 10.17 -5.17
N ALA A 251 2.87 9.57 -5.77
CA ALA A 251 1.91 10.26 -6.62
C ALA A 251 1.07 11.28 -5.84
N ALA A 252 0.67 10.96 -4.61
CA ALA A 252 -0.07 11.88 -3.75
C ALA A 252 0.79 13.11 -3.36
N ILE A 253 2.05 12.90 -2.97
CA ILE A 253 2.98 13.99 -2.65
C ILE A 253 3.19 14.88 -3.87
N ASP A 254 3.42 14.28 -5.05
CA ASP A 254 3.61 15.00 -6.32
C ASP A 254 2.36 15.83 -6.67
N PHE A 255 1.18 15.25 -6.50
CA PHE A 255 -0.10 15.95 -6.68
C PHE A 255 -0.23 17.16 -5.74
N PHE A 256 0.02 16.99 -4.43
CA PHE A 256 -0.08 18.09 -3.48
C PHE A 256 0.95 19.18 -3.75
N MET A 257 2.20 18.82 -4.04
CA MET A 257 3.25 19.80 -4.38
C MET A 257 2.87 20.58 -5.64
N SER A 258 2.34 19.91 -6.65
CA SER A 258 1.92 20.53 -7.90
C SER A 258 0.68 21.38 -7.76
N PHE A 259 -0.23 21.03 -6.84
CA PHE A 259 -1.45 21.78 -6.55
C PHE A 259 -1.14 23.14 -5.90
N PHE A 260 -0.17 23.17 -4.99
CA PHE A 260 0.25 24.39 -4.31
C PHE A 260 1.37 25.16 -5.02
N ASP A 261 1.85 24.63 -6.15
CA ASP A 261 2.90 25.28 -6.92
C ASP A 261 2.34 26.38 -7.82
N ASN A 262 2.60 27.64 -7.46
CA ASN A 262 2.16 28.83 -8.17
C ASN A 262 3.23 29.36 -9.16
N HIS A 263 4.32 28.62 -9.41
CA HIS A 263 5.31 29.06 -10.38
C HIS A 263 4.81 28.94 -11.81
N ILE A 264 5.30 29.83 -12.66
CA ILE A 264 5.06 29.82 -14.09
C ILE A 264 6.04 28.84 -14.74
N TYR A 265 5.50 27.80 -15.37
CA TYR A 265 6.31 26.84 -16.13
C TYR A 265 6.01 26.90 -17.62
N PHE A 266 4.77 27.30 -17.98
CA PHE A 266 4.25 27.21 -19.33
C PHE A 266 3.51 28.49 -19.73
N SER A 267 3.33 28.67 -21.03
CA SER A 267 2.54 29.78 -21.56
C SER A 267 1.10 29.80 -21.04
N THR A 268 0.54 28.63 -20.83
CA THR A 268 -0.83 28.48 -20.33
C THR A 268 -1.02 28.98 -18.90
N ASP A 269 0.03 29.04 -18.09
CA ASP A 269 -0.03 29.59 -16.73
C ASP A 269 -0.31 31.10 -16.73
N ILE A 270 0.04 31.80 -17.83
CA ILE A 270 -0.25 33.21 -18.05
C ILE A 270 -1.48 33.39 -18.94
N SER A 271 -1.55 32.67 -20.08
CA SER A 271 -2.63 32.84 -21.07
C SER A 271 -4.00 32.37 -20.55
N ASP A 272 -4.03 31.65 -19.48
CA ASP A 272 -5.28 31.22 -18.87
C ASP A 272 -5.90 32.28 -17.93
N ILE A 273 -5.18 33.38 -17.69
CA ILE A 273 -5.66 34.55 -16.94
C ILE A 273 -6.06 35.63 -17.94
N PRO A 274 -7.38 35.92 -18.12
CA PRO A 274 -7.86 36.74 -19.23
C PRO A 274 -7.17 38.08 -19.40
N TYR A 275 -6.88 38.80 -18.31
CA TYR A 275 -6.20 40.12 -18.38
C TYR A 275 -4.68 40.03 -18.57
N LEU A 276 -4.06 38.84 -18.37
CA LEU A 276 -2.64 38.61 -18.65
C LEU A 276 -2.40 38.00 -20.02
N ASP A 277 -3.40 37.30 -20.60
CA ASP A 277 -3.31 36.70 -21.94
C ASP A 277 -3.04 37.77 -23.02
N ASP A 278 -3.70 38.91 -22.92
CA ASP A 278 -3.52 40.03 -23.85
C ASP A 278 -2.08 40.60 -23.82
N HIS A 279 -1.40 40.44 -22.70
CA HIS A 279 -0.03 40.89 -22.51
C HIS A 279 1.04 39.82 -22.76
N LEU A 280 0.65 38.54 -22.98
CA LEU A 280 1.62 37.49 -23.29
C LEU A 280 2.02 37.53 -24.75
N LEU A 281 3.26 38.04 -25.00
CA LEU A 281 3.76 38.24 -26.35
C LEU A 281 4.33 36.95 -26.95
N SER A 282 5.21 36.25 -26.21
CA SER A 282 5.93 35.09 -26.75
C SER A 282 6.51 34.20 -25.66
N CYS A 283 6.84 32.96 -26.07
CA CYS A 283 7.62 32.02 -25.29
C CYS A 283 8.88 31.63 -26.04
N ILE A 284 10.01 31.76 -25.39
CA ILE A 284 11.30 31.44 -25.98
C ILE A 284 11.81 30.12 -25.45
N PRO A 285 12.03 29.11 -26.29
CA PRO A 285 12.50 27.79 -25.86
C PRO A 285 14.00 27.83 -25.53
N LEU A 286 14.41 27.02 -24.55
CA LEU A 286 15.80 26.75 -24.23
C LEU A 286 16.33 25.65 -25.15
N TYR A 287 17.15 25.97 -26.10
CA TYR A 287 17.83 24.98 -26.93
C TYR A 287 19.13 24.48 -26.26
N LYS A 288 19.39 23.18 -26.36
CA LYS A 288 20.65 22.58 -25.93
C LYS A 288 21.77 23.23 -26.73
N GLY A 289 22.65 24.05 -26.08
CA GLY A 289 23.77 24.69 -26.70
C GLY A 289 23.72 26.23 -26.77
N ASN A 290 22.85 26.87 -25.97
CA ASN A 290 22.76 28.35 -25.87
C ASN A 290 22.39 29.11 -27.17
N ASN A 291 22.13 28.41 -28.27
CA ASN A 291 21.67 29.07 -29.49
C ASN A 291 20.13 29.13 -29.45
N VAL A 292 19.59 30.21 -28.92
CA VAL A 292 18.22 30.60 -29.14
C VAL A 292 18.06 30.81 -30.64
N SER A 293 17.06 30.19 -31.28
CA SER A 293 16.86 30.40 -32.71
C SER A 293 16.50 31.90 -32.91
N GLY A 294 17.05 32.54 -33.88
CA GLY A 294 16.76 33.95 -34.15
C GLY A 294 15.30 34.23 -34.52
N LYS A 295 14.54 33.19 -34.83
CA LYS A 295 13.14 33.28 -35.25
C LYS A 295 12.20 33.74 -34.15
N GLU A 296 12.43 33.36 -32.89
CA GLU A 296 11.59 33.82 -31.77
C GLU A 296 11.77 35.32 -31.54
N PHE A 297 13.01 35.81 -31.66
CA PHE A 297 13.24 37.25 -31.59
C PHE A 297 12.71 37.99 -32.81
N GLU A 298 12.77 37.41 -34.02
CA GLU A 298 12.13 37.96 -35.23
C GLU A 298 10.59 38.06 -35.02
N TYR A 299 9.96 37.08 -34.40
CA TYR A 299 8.55 37.13 -34.06
C TYR A 299 8.22 38.27 -33.08
N ILE A 300 9.00 38.41 -31.99
CA ILE A 300 8.82 39.47 -31.01
C ILE A 300 8.95 40.84 -31.67
N ILE A 301 9.96 41.04 -32.51
CA ILE A 301 10.20 42.29 -33.23
C ILE A 301 9.03 42.61 -34.16
N ASN A 302 8.52 41.62 -34.89
CA ASN A 302 7.37 41.81 -35.79
C ASN A 302 6.12 42.21 -35.01
N LYS A 303 5.93 41.72 -33.79
CA LYS A 303 4.82 42.15 -32.91
C LYS A 303 5.01 43.57 -32.38
N LEU A 304 6.25 44.05 -32.29
CA LEU A 304 6.61 45.36 -31.77
C LEU A 304 6.84 46.38 -32.95
N LEU A 305 6.35 46.07 -34.16
CA LEU A 305 6.52 46.98 -35.29
C LEU A 305 5.86 48.34 -34.99
N GLY A 306 6.59 49.42 -35.28
CA GLY A 306 6.17 50.77 -34.95
C GLY A 306 6.58 51.29 -33.59
N LYS A 307 7.18 50.42 -32.74
CA LYS A 307 7.80 50.82 -31.47
C LYS A 307 9.30 51.08 -31.70
N ASN A 308 9.78 52.26 -31.31
CA ASN A 308 11.20 52.61 -31.53
C ASN A 308 12.05 52.31 -30.29
N ARG A 309 11.48 52.50 -29.13
CA ARG A 309 12.19 52.30 -27.85
C ARG A 309 11.46 51.20 -27.03
N VAL A 310 12.19 50.13 -26.78
CA VAL A 310 11.69 48.97 -26.01
C VAL A 310 12.57 48.82 -24.77
N LEU A 311 11.94 48.82 -23.59
CA LEU A 311 12.62 48.52 -22.34
C LEU A 311 12.55 47.02 -22.06
N VAL A 312 13.62 46.44 -21.57
CA VAL A 312 13.69 45.02 -21.20
C VAL A 312 13.99 44.91 -19.75
N SER A 313 13.08 44.35 -18.98
CA SER A 313 13.25 44.05 -17.55
C SER A 313 12.74 42.66 -17.22
N SER A 314 12.87 42.29 -15.96
CA SER A 314 12.36 41.01 -15.40
C SER A 314 11.79 41.25 -14.04
N ILE A 315 10.88 40.37 -13.54
CA ILE A 315 10.38 40.46 -12.18
C ILE A 315 11.50 40.06 -11.21
N SER A 316 12.06 38.88 -11.36
CA SER A 316 13.19 38.41 -10.57
C SER A 316 14.52 38.57 -11.34
N ALA A 317 15.63 38.52 -10.62
CA ALA A 317 16.96 38.67 -11.19
C ALA A 317 17.19 37.82 -12.47
N GLY A 318 17.48 38.48 -13.56
CA GLY A 318 17.65 37.90 -14.91
C GLY A 318 18.74 38.53 -15.73
N ASP A 319 19.12 37.88 -16.83
CA ASP A 319 20.10 38.43 -17.80
C ASP A 319 19.38 39.31 -18.84
N ASN A 320 18.89 40.47 -18.38
CA ASN A 320 18.12 41.42 -19.19
C ASN A 320 19.01 42.06 -20.27
N ALA A 321 20.32 42.23 -20.00
CA ALA A 321 21.28 42.77 -20.95
C ALA A 321 21.45 41.82 -22.15
N SER A 322 21.74 40.56 -21.91
CA SER A 322 21.89 39.57 -23.00
C SER A 322 20.56 39.40 -23.80
N PHE A 323 19.42 39.53 -23.13
CA PHE A 323 18.13 39.49 -23.84
C PHE A 323 17.94 40.70 -24.74
N ALA A 324 18.22 41.89 -24.25
CA ALA A 324 18.15 43.13 -25.02
C ALA A 324 19.13 43.13 -26.21
N ASP A 325 20.36 42.62 -26.02
CA ASP A 325 21.36 42.51 -27.10
C ASP A 325 20.86 41.59 -28.22
N LYS A 326 20.31 40.46 -27.91
CA LYS A 326 19.72 39.53 -28.89
C LYS A 326 18.56 40.16 -29.65
N LEU A 327 17.73 40.94 -28.97
CA LEU A 327 16.60 41.66 -29.59
C LEU A 327 17.14 42.74 -30.54
N ASN A 328 18.17 43.50 -30.14
CA ASN A 328 18.81 44.50 -30.98
C ASN A 328 19.48 43.86 -32.21
N GLU A 329 20.16 42.71 -32.04
CA GLU A 329 20.78 41.99 -33.15
C GLU A 329 19.72 41.53 -34.17
N ALA A 330 18.61 40.98 -33.68
CA ALA A 330 17.50 40.55 -34.53
C ALA A 330 16.83 41.74 -35.23
N ALA A 331 16.63 42.90 -34.55
CA ALA A 331 16.12 44.14 -35.16
C ALA A 331 17.03 44.65 -36.28
N LYS A 332 18.32 44.67 -36.03
CA LYS A 332 19.33 45.08 -37.05
C LYS A 332 19.31 44.15 -38.27
N LYS A 333 19.23 42.84 -38.06
CA LYS A 333 19.18 41.83 -39.14
C LYS A 333 17.95 42.03 -40.04
N ASN A 334 16.82 42.47 -39.46
CA ASN A 334 15.57 42.66 -40.18
C ASN A 334 15.35 44.12 -40.63
N ASN A 335 16.37 45.01 -40.53
CA ASN A 335 16.28 46.43 -40.87
C ASN A 335 15.15 47.20 -40.16
N ILE A 336 14.87 46.84 -38.91
CA ILE A 336 13.85 47.49 -38.08
C ILE A 336 14.56 48.47 -37.12
N SER A 337 14.01 49.69 -37.03
CA SER A 337 14.59 50.78 -36.21
C SER A 337 14.15 50.66 -34.72
N LEU A 338 14.21 49.47 -34.16
CA LEU A 338 13.90 49.21 -32.77
C LEU A 338 15.18 49.17 -31.95
N VAL A 339 15.18 49.85 -30.79
CA VAL A 339 16.30 49.85 -29.82
C VAL A 339 15.80 49.30 -28.48
N ALA A 340 16.29 48.13 -28.12
CA ALA A 340 16.03 47.53 -26.82
C ALA A 340 17.09 47.98 -25.81
N SER A 341 16.64 48.49 -24.68
CA SER A 341 17.49 48.94 -23.56
C SER A 341 17.21 48.08 -22.31
N PRO A 342 18.25 47.44 -21.74
CA PRO A 342 18.05 46.65 -20.53
C PRO A 342 17.86 47.56 -19.30
N LEU A 343 16.99 47.11 -18.39
CA LEU A 343 16.80 47.69 -17.05
C LEU A 343 17.10 46.58 -16.02
N PRO A 344 17.41 46.99 -14.78
CA PRO A 344 17.45 46.03 -13.65
C PRO A 344 16.14 45.24 -13.52
N SER A 345 16.18 44.13 -12.78
CA SER A 345 14.95 43.48 -12.38
C SER A 345 14.17 44.33 -11.38
N LEU A 346 12.87 44.10 -11.31
CA LEU A 346 12.02 44.77 -10.30
C LEU A 346 12.41 44.42 -8.86
N GLU A 347 12.92 43.20 -8.66
CA GLU A 347 13.43 42.75 -7.36
C GLU A 347 14.70 43.55 -6.95
N GLU A 348 15.56 43.91 -7.91
CA GLU A 348 16.80 44.69 -7.66
C GLU A 348 16.50 46.17 -7.53
N ASP A 349 15.61 46.72 -8.36
CA ASP A 349 15.28 48.14 -8.37
C ASP A 349 13.79 48.37 -8.71
N PRO A 350 12.95 48.57 -7.70
CA PRO A 350 11.53 48.84 -7.91
C PRO A 350 11.22 50.14 -8.69
N SER A 351 12.21 51.06 -8.80
CA SER A 351 12.04 52.31 -9.56
C SER A 351 11.91 52.08 -11.08
N VAL A 352 12.21 50.84 -11.54
CA VAL A 352 11.98 50.40 -12.92
C VAL A 352 10.53 50.62 -13.35
N LEU A 353 9.54 50.42 -12.46
CA LEU A 353 8.13 50.68 -12.77
C LEU A 353 7.90 52.11 -13.29
N SER A 354 8.51 53.12 -12.68
CA SER A 354 8.35 54.49 -13.15
C SER A 354 8.93 54.73 -14.53
N SER A 355 9.88 53.93 -14.95
CA SER A 355 10.47 54.01 -16.31
C SER A 355 9.56 53.45 -17.38
N LEU A 356 8.54 52.64 -17.00
CA LEU A 356 7.58 52.02 -17.92
C LEU A 356 6.49 52.99 -18.37
N GLU A 357 6.20 54.04 -17.61
CA GLU A 357 5.12 55.01 -17.88
C GLU A 357 5.28 55.72 -19.23
N ASN A 358 6.49 56.03 -19.65
CA ASN A 358 6.80 56.83 -20.83
C ASN A 358 7.55 56.02 -21.91
N THR A 359 7.33 54.72 -22.00
CA THR A 359 8.02 53.87 -23.01
C THR A 359 7.04 53.47 -24.13
N ASP A 360 7.59 53.26 -25.34
CA ASP A 360 6.80 52.75 -26.46
C ASP A 360 6.31 51.30 -26.21
N ALA A 361 7.18 50.51 -25.61
CA ALA A 361 6.86 49.16 -25.13
C ALA A 361 7.88 48.68 -24.07
N ALA A 362 7.40 47.84 -23.16
CA ALA A 362 8.22 47.15 -22.18
C ALA A 362 8.10 45.64 -22.32
N LEU A 363 9.21 44.92 -22.33
CA LEU A 363 9.23 43.46 -22.30
C LEU A 363 9.65 43.01 -20.89
N ILE A 364 8.78 42.28 -20.29
CA ILE A 364 9.01 41.68 -18.95
C ILE A 364 9.31 40.22 -19.11
N VAL A 365 10.58 39.90 -18.89
CA VAL A 365 11.09 38.54 -19.08
C VAL A 365 10.79 37.70 -17.86
N LEU A 366 9.97 36.68 -18.04
CA LEU A 366 9.64 35.70 -17.04
C LEU A 366 10.51 34.45 -17.22
N LYS A 367 10.92 33.84 -16.11
CA LYS A 367 11.76 32.64 -16.11
C LYS A 367 10.96 31.46 -15.54
N PRO A 368 10.80 30.36 -16.32
CA PRO A 368 10.09 29.18 -15.86
C PRO A 368 10.65 28.61 -14.54
N GLY A 369 9.76 28.29 -13.61
CA GLY A 369 10.12 27.73 -12.30
C GLY A 369 10.82 28.70 -11.35
N LYS A 370 10.85 30.01 -11.68
CA LYS A 370 11.35 31.08 -10.81
C LYS A 370 10.28 32.11 -10.50
N ASN A 371 9.56 32.55 -11.52
CA ASN A 371 8.51 33.54 -11.34
C ASN A 371 7.19 32.85 -11.02
N THR A 372 6.38 33.49 -10.18
CA THR A 372 5.05 33.01 -9.81
C THR A 372 3.96 33.74 -10.59
N ILE A 373 2.80 33.09 -10.68
CA ILE A 373 1.60 33.69 -11.27
C ILE A 373 1.21 34.94 -10.45
N GLU A 374 1.34 34.91 -9.15
CA GLU A 374 1.01 36.03 -8.29
C GLU A 374 1.94 37.24 -8.51
N GLU A 375 3.24 37.01 -8.71
CA GLU A 375 4.16 38.09 -9.09
C GLU A 375 3.76 38.76 -10.41
N ALA A 376 3.37 37.96 -11.41
CA ALA A 376 2.89 38.48 -12.68
C ALA A 376 1.57 39.29 -12.54
N LYS A 377 0.64 38.81 -11.71
CA LYS A 377 -0.60 39.52 -11.36
C LYS A 377 -0.32 40.84 -10.66
N ASN A 378 0.56 40.83 -9.67
CA ASN A 378 0.95 42.01 -8.92
C ASN A 378 1.63 43.05 -9.83
N PHE A 379 2.54 42.60 -10.69
CA PHE A 379 3.18 43.47 -11.69
C PHE A 379 2.14 44.12 -12.63
N ALA A 380 1.19 43.35 -13.14
CA ALA A 380 0.12 43.88 -14.00
C ALA A 380 -0.73 44.92 -13.28
N ARG A 381 -1.07 44.68 -12.01
CA ARG A 381 -1.82 45.62 -11.16
C ARG A 381 -1.00 46.90 -10.95
N ASP A 382 0.30 46.79 -10.68
CA ASP A 382 1.16 47.95 -10.45
C ASP A 382 1.34 48.78 -11.75
N CYS A 383 1.40 48.12 -12.92
CA CYS A 383 1.36 48.80 -14.21
C CYS A 383 0.04 49.54 -14.44
N ALA A 384 -1.08 48.97 -14.08
CA ALA A 384 -2.39 49.64 -14.18
C ALA A 384 -2.49 50.87 -13.28
N LEU A 385 -1.91 50.83 -12.08
CA LEU A 385 -1.88 51.99 -11.17
C LEU A 385 -1.08 53.19 -11.71
N ILE A 386 -0.08 52.93 -12.55
CA ILE A 386 0.74 54.00 -13.18
C ILE A 386 0.33 54.29 -14.65
N ASN A 387 -0.80 53.74 -15.10
CA ASN A 387 -1.30 53.81 -16.48
C ASN A 387 -0.28 53.34 -17.55
N ALA A 388 0.56 52.38 -17.22
CA ALA A 388 1.50 51.76 -18.16
C ALA A 388 0.80 50.61 -18.88
N GLU A 389 0.24 50.85 -20.07
CA GLU A 389 -0.51 49.86 -20.84
C GLU A 389 0.35 49.06 -21.85
N ASN A 390 1.54 49.57 -22.18
CA ASN A 390 2.39 49.00 -23.22
C ASN A 390 3.44 48.03 -22.69
N TYR A 391 3.08 47.15 -21.79
CA TYR A 391 3.98 46.10 -21.32
C TYR A 391 3.55 44.73 -21.88
N TYR A 392 4.53 43.85 -22.04
CA TYR A 392 4.33 42.49 -22.55
C TYR A 392 5.19 41.48 -21.82
N PHE A 393 4.65 40.36 -21.49
CA PHE A 393 5.35 39.24 -20.91
C PHE A 393 6.01 38.39 -21.98
N VAL A 394 7.25 37.98 -21.73
CA VAL A 394 7.97 37.01 -22.54
C VAL A 394 8.51 35.93 -21.61
N ILE A 395 8.07 34.70 -21.77
CA ILE A 395 8.56 33.57 -21.01
C ILE A 395 9.83 33.05 -21.67
N ASN A 396 10.98 33.22 -21.02
CA ASN A 396 12.31 32.88 -21.58
C ASN A 396 12.91 31.65 -20.92
N GLY A 397 13.19 30.61 -21.68
CA GLY A 397 13.86 29.41 -21.20
C GLY A 397 12.93 28.20 -21.00
N ILE A 398 11.86 28.15 -21.74
CA ILE A 398 10.99 26.94 -21.75
C ILE A 398 11.78 25.77 -22.34
N ASN A 399 11.79 24.63 -21.67
CA ASN A 399 12.47 23.45 -22.18
C ASN A 399 11.72 22.89 -23.40
N VAL A 400 12.39 22.72 -24.52
CA VAL A 400 11.80 22.22 -25.77
C VAL A 400 11.26 20.80 -25.69
N THR A 401 11.65 20.05 -24.67
CA THR A 401 11.16 18.69 -24.41
C THR A 401 9.98 18.67 -23.46
N ASP A 402 9.64 19.81 -22.86
CA ASP A 402 8.51 19.88 -21.95
C ASP A 402 7.19 19.68 -22.73
N PRO A 403 6.29 18.86 -22.21
CA PRO A 403 5.02 18.64 -22.86
C PRO A 403 4.19 19.94 -22.83
N MET A 404 3.70 20.34 -23.97
CA MET A 404 2.71 21.41 -24.07
C MET A 404 1.32 20.83 -24.23
N VAL A 405 0.38 21.30 -23.42
CA VAL A 405 -1.04 21.06 -23.67
C VAL A 405 -1.47 22.13 -24.69
N THR A 406 -1.78 21.72 -25.89
CA THR A 406 -2.32 22.64 -26.87
C THR A 406 -3.71 23.09 -26.43
N LYS A 407 -3.91 24.40 -26.35
CA LYS A 407 -5.25 24.99 -26.32
C LYS A 407 -5.89 24.61 -27.65
N PHE A 408 -6.89 23.75 -27.65
CA PHE A 408 -7.70 23.57 -28.86
C PHE A 408 -8.47 24.86 -29.07
N GLU A 409 -8.30 25.48 -30.21
CA GLU A 409 -9.18 26.59 -30.67
C GLU A 409 -10.61 26.14 -30.53
N SER A 410 -11.39 26.94 -29.81
CA SER A 410 -12.73 26.62 -29.34
C SER A 410 -13.82 26.81 -30.39
N ASP A 411 -13.56 26.52 -31.63
CA ASP A 411 -14.57 26.65 -32.69
C ASP A 411 -15.36 25.38 -33.00
N SER A 412 -15.16 24.29 -32.30
CA SER A 412 -16.01 23.12 -32.44
C SER A 412 -16.81 22.85 -31.18
N LYS A 413 -18.13 22.86 -31.27
CA LYS A 413 -19.12 22.51 -30.25
C LYS A 413 -19.04 21.06 -29.71
N TYR A 414 -17.95 20.36 -29.96
CA TYR A 414 -17.73 18.98 -29.50
C TYR A 414 -16.41 18.90 -28.77
N VAL A 415 -16.50 18.98 -27.45
CA VAL A 415 -15.38 18.66 -26.55
C VAL A 415 -15.14 17.15 -26.61
N HIS A 416 -14.31 16.72 -27.54
CA HIS A 416 -13.70 15.40 -27.42
C HIS A 416 -12.57 15.50 -26.40
N PHE A 417 -12.79 14.92 -25.23
CA PHE A 417 -11.79 14.71 -24.20
C PHE A 417 -10.67 13.79 -24.75
N ASN A 418 -9.74 14.35 -25.51
CA ASN A 418 -8.51 13.67 -25.84
C ASN A 418 -7.47 13.96 -24.72
N ILE A 419 -7.66 13.30 -23.56
CA ILE A 419 -6.89 13.46 -22.32
C ILE A 419 -5.39 13.16 -22.51
N PHE A 420 -4.96 12.58 -23.63
CA PHE A 420 -3.61 12.03 -23.81
C PHE A 420 -2.83 12.58 -25.01
N LYS A 421 -3.22 13.64 -25.65
CA LYS A 421 -2.43 14.21 -26.74
C LYS A 421 -1.53 15.32 -26.22
N PHE A 422 -0.46 14.94 -25.55
CA PHE A 422 0.61 15.86 -25.20
C PHE A 422 1.45 16.15 -26.45
N MET A 423 1.57 17.43 -26.80
CA MET A 423 2.45 17.90 -27.85
C MET A 423 3.63 18.60 -27.18
N THR A 424 4.85 18.29 -27.59
CA THR A 424 6.04 19.02 -27.13
C THR A 424 6.06 20.41 -27.77
N TYR A 425 6.75 21.36 -27.12
CA TYR A 425 6.93 22.71 -27.67
C TYR A 425 7.54 22.65 -29.08
N ARG A 426 8.47 21.74 -29.32
CA ARG A 426 9.08 21.52 -30.64
C ARG A 426 8.06 21.10 -31.71
N GLU A 427 7.12 20.24 -31.36
CA GLU A 427 6.05 19.80 -32.26
C GLU A 427 5.05 20.91 -32.52
N TYR A 428 4.68 21.67 -31.47
CA TYR A 428 3.84 22.86 -31.59
C TYR A 428 4.46 23.89 -32.51
N TYR A 429 5.74 24.20 -32.27
CA TYR A 429 6.48 25.17 -33.09
C TYR A 429 6.51 24.77 -34.57
N LYS A 430 6.83 23.51 -34.87
CA LYS A 430 6.83 23.00 -36.24
C LYS A 430 5.46 23.07 -36.90
N LYS A 431 4.39 22.89 -36.13
CA LYS A 431 3.04 22.80 -36.68
C LYS A 431 2.37 24.16 -36.88
N TYR A 432 2.63 25.12 -36.00
CA TYR A 432 1.90 26.39 -35.95
C TYR A 432 2.77 27.63 -36.19
N LEU A 433 4.06 27.55 -36.00
CA LEU A 433 4.98 28.68 -36.11
C LEU A 433 6.14 28.47 -37.12
N GLY A 434 6.31 27.27 -37.62
CA GLY A 434 7.31 26.89 -38.64
C GLY A 434 6.70 26.85 -39.99
#